data_5bcbfa5caee16ebd1bb5612d04a25669
#
_entry.id   5bcbfa5caee16ebd1bb5612d04a25669
#
_cell.length_a   1.000
_cell.length_b   1.000
_cell.length_c   1.000
_cell.angle_alpha   90.00
_cell.angle_beta   90.00
_cell.angle_gamma   90.00
#
_symmetry.space_group_name_H-M   'P 1'
#
loop_
_entity.id
_entity.type
_entity.pdbx_description
1 polymer ?
#
loop_
_entity_poly.entity_id
_entity_poly.type
_entity_poly.pdbx_seq_one_letter_code
_entity_poly.pdbx_strand_id
1 'polypeptide(L)'
;MADVPTGPPRVDRAIDLLWATFHEPPFWAALELWTAARTDPPLRAALRTEEPQLREAIRAVADGIWGPEVTGAPLYEELCELLFTSMRGVVLVYAFEERPPATDPHVALWKRLAARMLFPEGHADSQG
;
A
#
# COMPACT_ATOMS: atom_id res chain seq x y z
N MET A 1 17.30 17.24 2.46
CA MET A 1 17.11 15.90 2.23
C MET A 1 17.55 15.02 3.31
N ALA A 2 18.27 15.48 4.21
CA ALA A 2 18.77 14.69 5.28
C ALA A 2 17.70 14.19 6.22
N ASP A 3 16.50 14.68 6.08
CA ASP A 3 15.49 14.47 7.10
C ASP A 3 14.55 13.31 6.85
N VAL A 4 14.98 12.34 6.05
CA VAL A 4 14.18 11.15 5.86
C VAL A 4 14.31 10.28 7.10
N PRO A 5 13.21 10.02 7.81
CA PRO A 5 13.28 9.21 9.02
C PRO A 5 13.68 7.78 8.72
N THR A 6 14.20 7.10 9.75
CA THR A 6 14.55 5.68 9.66
C THR A 6 13.74 4.94 10.70
N GLY A 7 13.67 3.61 10.58
CA GLY A 7 12.96 2.76 11.53
C GLY A 7 11.46 3.01 11.50
N PRO A 8 10.77 2.88 12.66
CA PRO A 8 9.32 3.01 12.71
C PRO A 8 8.76 4.32 12.16
N PRO A 9 9.37 5.50 12.40
CA PRO A 9 8.85 6.74 11.79
C PRO A 9 8.87 6.70 10.26
N ARG A 10 9.86 6.04 9.67
CA ARG A 10 9.90 5.90 8.22
C ARG A 10 8.79 4.99 7.72
N VAL A 11 8.48 3.95 8.48
CA VAL A 11 7.40 3.04 8.14
C VAL A 11 6.07 3.78 8.17
N ASP A 12 5.83 4.58 9.22
CA ASP A 12 4.61 5.37 9.31
C ASP A 12 4.47 6.32 8.12
N ARG A 13 5.55 6.99 7.75
CA ARG A 13 5.54 7.89 6.62
C ARG A 13 5.26 7.15 5.32
N ALA A 14 5.85 5.97 5.16
CA ALA A 14 5.61 5.16 3.96
C ALA A 14 4.13 4.78 3.84
N ILE A 15 3.51 4.39 4.95
CA ILE A 15 2.08 4.08 4.97
C ILE A 15 1.26 5.28 4.54
N ASP A 16 1.57 6.47 5.09
CA ASP A 16 0.86 7.68 4.72
C ASP A 16 0.98 7.99 3.23
N LEU A 17 2.18 7.86 2.68
CA LEU A 17 2.42 8.13 1.27
C LEU A 17 1.72 7.12 0.36
N LEU A 18 1.76 5.85 0.71
CA LEU A 18 1.09 4.82 -0.05
C LEU A 18 -0.42 5.04 -0.05
N TRP A 19 -0.98 5.32 1.12
CA TRP A 19 -2.42 5.57 1.22
C TRP A 19 -2.85 6.78 0.40
N ALA A 20 -2.05 7.84 0.42
CA ALA A 20 -2.34 9.02 -0.40
C ALA A 20 -2.35 8.66 -1.89
N THR A 21 -1.44 7.78 -2.32
CA THR A 21 -1.36 7.36 -3.72
C THR A 21 -2.64 6.67 -4.18
N PHE A 22 -3.28 5.89 -3.30
CA PHE A 22 -4.51 5.20 -3.65
C PHE A 22 -5.68 6.15 -3.91
N HIS A 23 -5.57 7.41 -3.49
CA HIS A 23 -6.63 8.39 -3.72
C HIS A 23 -6.39 9.25 -4.95
N GLU A 24 -5.32 9.02 -5.68
CA GLU A 24 -5.01 9.80 -6.86
C GLU A 24 -5.79 9.33 -8.09
N PRO A 25 -6.09 10.25 -9.03
CA PRO A 25 -6.91 9.90 -10.20
C PRO A 25 -6.42 8.70 -11.00
N PRO A 26 -5.12 8.51 -11.25
CA PRO A 26 -4.70 7.32 -11.99
C PRO A 26 -5.08 6.01 -11.32
N PHE A 27 -5.07 5.97 -9.99
CA PHE A 27 -5.45 4.76 -9.29
C PHE A 27 -6.95 4.50 -9.40
N TRP A 28 -7.75 5.56 -9.30
CA TRP A 28 -9.19 5.43 -9.48
C TRP A 28 -9.53 4.94 -10.89
N ALA A 29 -8.82 5.44 -11.90
CA ALA A 29 -9.01 4.97 -13.25
C ALA A 29 -8.71 3.47 -13.38
N ALA A 30 -7.66 3.00 -12.71
CA ALA A 30 -7.34 1.58 -12.71
C ALA A 30 -8.43 0.73 -12.07
N LEU A 31 -8.99 1.20 -10.96
CA LEU A 31 -10.07 0.49 -10.29
C LEU A 31 -11.29 0.37 -11.17
N GLU A 32 -11.61 1.43 -11.91
CA GLU A 32 -12.73 1.39 -12.83
C GLU A 32 -12.52 0.38 -13.95
N LEU A 33 -11.30 0.33 -14.49
CA LEU A 33 -10.97 -0.65 -15.52
C LEU A 33 -11.05 -2.08 -14.99
N TRP A 34 -10.54 -2.33 -13.80
CA TRP A 34 -10.60 -3.67 -13.23
C TRP A 34 -12.03 -4.12 -13.01
N THR A 35 -12.88 -3.21 -12.55
CA THR A 35 -14.29 -3.53 -12.35
C THR A 35 -14.99 -3.80 -13.66
N ALA A 36 -14.72 -2.97 -14.67
CA ALA A 36 -15.32 -3.14 -15.99
C ALA A 36 -14.92 -4.46 -16.64
N ALA A 37 -13.71 -4.94 -16.34
CA ALA A 37 -13.23 -6.19 -16.92
C ALA A 37 -14.06 -7.41 -16.54
N ARG A 38 -14.82 -7.32 -15.45
CA ARG A 38 -15.72 -8.40 -15.02
C ARG A 38 -16.64 -8.87 -16.13
N THR A 39 -17.12 -7.93 -16.93
CA THR A 39 -18.14 -8.21 -17.94
C THR A 39 -17.65 -7.90 -19.35
N ASP A 40 -16.36 -7.75 -19.55
CA ASP A 40 -15.78 -7.37 -20.84
C ASP A 40 -14.58 -8.28 -21.11
N PRO A 41 -14.78 -9.40 -21.83
CA PRO A 41 -13.70 -10.35 -22.10
C PRO A 41 -12.49 -9.76 -22.81
N PRO A 42 -12.64 -8.90 -23.85
CA PRO A 42 -11.45 -8.30 -24.46
C PRO A 42 -10.66 -7.44 -23.48
N LEU A 43 -11.33 -6.66 -22.64
CA LEU A 43 -10.66 -5.85 -21.63
C LEU A 43 -9.96 -6.72 -20.60
N ARG A 44 -10.61 -7.81 -20.19
CA ARG A 44 -10.00 -8.75 -19.26
C ARG A 44 -8.70 -9.32 -19.81
N ALA A 45 -8.69 -9.69 -21.08
CA ALA A 45 -7.49 -10.23 -21.73
C ALA A 45 -6.38 -9.19 -21.77
N ALA A 46 -6.71 -7.93 -22.10
CA ALA A 46 -5.75 -6.86 -22.13
C ALA A 46 -5.14 -6.61 -20.74
N LEU A 47 -5.98 -6.60 -19.70
CA LEU A 47 -5.49 -6.36 -18.34
C LEU A 47 -4.61 -7.49 -17.83
N ARG A 48 -4.87 -8.73 -18.22
CA ARG A 48 -4.01 -9.85 -17.85
C ARG A 48 -2.59 -9.65 -18.35
N THR A 49 -2.45 -9.06 -19.53
CA THR A 49 -1.15 -8.80 -20.12
C THR A 49 -0.45 -7.62 -19.44
N GLU A 50 -1.23 -6.57 -19.12
CA GLU A 50 -0.67 -5.32 -18.60
C GLU A 50 -0.49 -5.30 -17.08
N GLU A 51 -1.34 -6.02 -16.35
CA GLU A 51 -1.38 -5.95 -14.89
C GLU A 51 -0.05 -6.32 -14.23
N PRO A 52 0.65 -7.38 -14.65
CA PRO A 52 1.93 -7.69 -14.01
C PRO A 52 2.95 -6.58 -14.14
N GLN A 53 2.96 -5.89 -15.27
CA GLN A 53 3.89 -4.78 -15.47
C GLN A 53 3.53 -3.60 -14.60
N LEU A 54 2.25 -3.32 -14.47
CA LEU A 54 1.78 -2.24 -13.60
C LEU A 54 2.10 -2.54 -12.14
N ARG A 55 1.86 -3.77 -11.71
CA ARG A 55 2.15 -4.20 -10.35
C ARG A 55 3.64 -4.04 -10.04
N GLU A 56 4.49 -4.42 -10.98
CA GLU A 56 5.93 -4.29 -10.81
C GLU A 56 6.37 -2.84 -10.73
N ALA A 57 5.77 -1.97 -11.56
CA ALA A 57 6.08 -0.54 -11.53
C ALA A 57 5.67 0.09 -10.19
N ILE A 58 4.50 -0.27 -9.70
CA ILE A 58 4.02 0.21 -8.39
C ILE A 58 4.95 -0.27 -7.30
N ARG A 59 5.40 -1.53 -7.40
CA ARG A 59 6.30 -2.10 -6.41
C ARG A 59 7.64 -1.38 -6.39
N ALA A 60 8.16 -1.02 -7.55
CA ALA A 60 9.42 -0.30 -7.62
C ALA A 60 9.32 1.07 -6.94
N VAL A 61 8.20 1.76 -7.14
CA VAL A 61 7.96 3.03 -6.46
C VAL A 61 7.87 2.82 -4.96
N ALA A 62 7.14 1.81 -4.53
CA ALA A 62 6.99 1.50 -3.11
C ALA A 62 8.33 1.18 -2.47
N ASP A 63 9.17 0.40 -3.15
CA ASP A 63 10.48 0.04 -2.62
C ASP A 63 11.33 1.28 -2.35
N GLY A 64 11.22 2.29 -3.21
CA GLY A 64 11.91 3.55 -2.99
C GLY A 64 11.39 4.33 -1.78
N ILE A 65 10.09 4.26 -1.55
CA ILE A 65 9.47 4.91 -0.40
C ILE A 65 9.90 4.24 0.90
N TRP A 66 9.88 2.91 0.95
CA TRP A 66 10.25 2.16 2.15
C TRP A 66 11.73 2.26 2.48
N GLY A 67 12.59 2.20 1.48
CA GLY A 67 14.02 2.27 1.65
C GLY A 67 14.68 0.90 1.89
N PRO A 68 16.01 0.83 1.68
CA PRO A 68 16.70 -0.46 1.68
C PRO A 68 16.70 -1.21 3.01
N GLU A 69 16.63 -0.51 4.14
CA GLU A 69 16.56 -1.16 5.44
C GLU A 69 15.32 -2.03 5.56
N VAL A 70 14.21 -1.52 5.05
CA VAL A 70 12.91 -2.17 5.18
C VAL A 70 12.70 -3.21 4.10
N THR A 71 13.13 -2.93 2.87
CA THR A 71 12.93 -3.85 1.75
C THR A 71 13.66 -5.17 1.95
N GLY A 72 14.67 -5.19 2.81
CA GLY A 72 15.40 -6.42 3.13
C GLY A 72 14.80 -7.22 4.28
N ALA A 73 13.74 -6.72 4.91
CA ALA A 73 13.12 -7.42 6.04
C ALA A 73 12.43 -8.71 5.56
N PRO A 74 12.47 -9.78 6.39
CA PRO A 74 11.92 -11.07 5.97
C PRO A 74 10.46 -11.04 5.54
N LEU A 75 9.62 -10.23 6.18
CA LEU A 75 8.20 -10.19 5.86
C LEU A 75 7.80 -9.02 4.98
N TYR A 76 8.76 -8.32 4.38
CA TYR A 76 8.45 -7.15 3.58
C TYR A 76 7.52 -7.48 2.40
N GLU A 77 7.80 -8.58 1.69
CA GLU A 77 6.97 -8.96 0.54
C GLU A 77 5.52 -9.20 0.94
N GLU A 78 5.33 -9.95 2.00
CA GLU A 78 4.00 -10.26 2.49
C GLU A 78 3.29 -9.00 2.97
N LEU A 79 4.02 -8.10 3.62
CA LEU A 79 3.44 -6.84 4.05
C LEU A 79 2.97 -5.99 2.88
N CYS A 80 3.79 -5.89 1.83
CA CYS A 80 3.41 -5.13 0.64
C CYS A 80 2.16 -5.68 -0.01
N GLU A 81 2.07 -7.00 -0.13
CA GLU A 81 0.88 -7.63 -0.71
C GLU A 81 -0.35 -7.35 0.14
N LEU A 82 -0.21 -7.47 1.45
CA LEU A 82 -1.31 -7.21 2.36
C LEU A 82 -1.76 -5.75 2.31
N LEU A 83 -0.82 -4.81 2.32
CA LEU A 83 -1.15 -3.40 2.25
C LEU A 83 -1.82 -3.05 0.94
N PHE A 84 -1.28 -3.54 -0.18
CA PHE A 84 -1.85 -3.24 -1.48
C PHE A 84 -3.30 -3.71 -1.56
N THR A 85 -3.56 -4.95 -1.19
CA THR A 85 -4.92 -5.50 -1.28
C THR A 85 -5.86 -4.84 -0.28
N SER A 86 -5.37 -4.58 0.93
CA SER A 86 -6.19 -3.94 1.96
C SER A 86 -6.53 -2.51 1.61
N MET A 87 -5.55 -1.71 1.19
CA MET A 87 -5.78 -0.32 0.82
C MET A 87 -6.71 -0.22 -0.38
N ARG A 88 -6.52 -1.10 -1.37
CA ARG A 88 -7.40 -1.13 -2.53
C ARG A 88 -8.84 -1.40 -2.13
N GLY A 89 -9.04 -2.35 -1.20
CA GLY A 89 -10.38 -2.65 -0.71
C GLY A 89 -11.00 -1.50 0.06
N VAL A 90 -10.22 -0.87 0.92
CA VAL A 90 -10.72 0.23 1.73
C VAL A 90 -11.06 1.45 0.87
N VAL A 91 -10.22 1.74 -0.13
CA VAL A 91 -10.44 2.93 -0.95
C VAL A 91 -11.76 2.87 -1.74
N LEU A 92 -12.27 1.66 -2.00
CA LEU A 92 -13.54 1.52 -2.72
C LEU A 92 -14.71 2.15 -1.95
N VAL A 93 -14.64 2.22 -0.63
CA VAL A 93 -15.66 2.86 0.17
C VAL A 93 -15.79 4.34 -0.19
N TYR A 94 -14.68 4.96 -0.57
CA TYR A 94 -14.63 6.38 -0.91
C TYR A 94 -15.36 6.69 -2.22
N ALA A 95 -15.77 5.68 -2.97
CA ALA A 95 -16.58 5.88 -4.17
C ALA A 95 -17.97 6.40 -3.82
N PHE A 96 -18.47 6.13 -2.62
CA PHE A 96 -19.80 6.55 -2.21
C PHE A 96 -19.85 7.24 -0.86
N GLU A 97 -18.72 7.35 -0.18
CA GLU A 97 -18.68 7.96 1.15
C GLU A 97 -17.58 9.01 1.19
N GLU A 98 -17.96 10.25 1.43
CA GLU A 98 -16.98 11.32 1.51
C GLU A 98 -16.47 11.49 2.94
N ARG A 99 -15.16 11.33 3.09
CA ARG A 99 -14.50 11.58 4.36
C ARG A 99 -13.01 11.78 4.10
N PRO A 100 -12.31 12.49 5.00
CA PRO A 100 -10.88 12.73 4.77
C PRO A 100 -10.08 11.44 4.86
N PRO A 101 -9.30 11.08 3.83
CA PRO A 101 -8.50 9.86 3.88
C PRO A 101 -7.49 9.83 5.02
N ALA A 102 -6.94 10.97 5.39
CA ALA A 102 -5.92 11.04 6.43
C ALA A 102 -6.42 10.58 7.80
N THR A 103 -7.72 10.64 8.03
CA THR A 103 -8.29 10.25 9.33
C THR A 103 -8.96 8.88 9.29
N ASP A 104 -8.77 8.12 8.20
CA ASP A 104 -9.32 6.78 8.10
C ASP A 104 -8.75 5.90 9.22
N PRO A 105 -9.60 5.19 9.97
CA PRO A 105 -9.10 4.36 11.06
C PRO A 105 -8.18 3.22 10.60
N HIS A 106 -8.25 2.83 9.35
CA HIS A 106 -7.36 1.78 8.84
C HIS A 106 -5.91 2.23 8.77
N VAL A 107 -5.66 3.55 8.66
CA VAL A 107 -4.28 4.04 8.62
C VAL A 107 -3.52 3.64 9.87
N ALA A 108 -4.10 3.85 11.04
CA ALA A 108 -3.45 3.46 12.29
C ALA A 108 -3.27 1.95 12.39
N LEU A 109 -4.25 1.20 11.90
CA LEU A 109 -4.16 -0.26 11.89
C LEU A 109 -3.02 -0.73 11.00
N TRP A 110 -2.90 -0.18 9.81
CA TRP A 110 -1.80 -0.54 8.90
C TRP A 110 -0.43 -0.22 9.50
N LYS A 111 -0.32 0.92 10.19
CA LYS A 111 0.93 1.30 10.84
C LYS A 111 1.32 0.32 11.92
N ARG A 112 0.36 -0.09 12.75
CA ARG A 112 0.63 -1.08 13.80
C ARG A 112 1.04 -2.41 13.20
N LEU A 113 0.33 -2.86 12.18
CA LEU A 113 0.63 -4.13 11.53
C LEU A 113 2.01 -4.11 10.90
N ALA A 114 2.34 -3.03 10.19
CA ALA A 114 3.64 -2.90 9.56
C ALA A 114 4.76 -2.94 10.60
N ALA A 115 4.58 -2.24 11.72
CA ALA A 115 5.60 -2.23 12.77
C ALA A 115 5.83 -3.63 13.33
N ARG A 116 4.77 -4.38 13.54
CA ARG A 116 4.90 -5.74 14.07
C ARG A 116 5.54 -6.70 13.09
N MET A 117 5.25 -6.54 11.82
CA MET A 117 5.82 -7.42 10.80
C MET A 117 7.28 -7.10 10.49
N LEU A 118 7.63 -5.83 10.50
CA LEU A 118 8.98 -5.40 10.14
C LEU A 118 9.94 -5.36 11.32
N PHE A 119 9.42 -5.10 12.53
CA PHE A 119 10.25 -4.98 13.73
C PHE A 119 9.70 -5.81 14.88
N PRO A 120 9.58 -7.14 14.70
CA PRO A 120 8.97 -7.97 15.74
C PRO A 120 9.76 -7.97 17.04
N GLU A 121 11.08 -7.90 16.96
CA GLU A 121 11.92 -7.90 18.16
C GLU A 121 11.78 -6.62 18.96
N GLY A 122 11.78 -5.48 18.26
CA GLY A 122 11.55 -4.20 18.91
C GLY A 122 10.21 -4.13 19.61
N HIS A 123 9.20 -4.72 19.00
CA HIS A 123 7.88 -4.75 19.58
C HIS A 123 7.82 -5.64 20.83
N ALA A 124 8.49 -6.79 20.79
CA ALA A 124 8.57 -7.68 21.94
C ALA A 124 9.29 -7.01 23.11
N ASP A 125 10.36 -6.30 22.83
CA ASP A 125 11.11 -5.58 23.86
C ASP A 125 10.27 -4.52 24.53
N SER A 126 9.39 -3.87 23.81
CA SER A 126 8.58 -2.81 24.38
C SER A 126 7.56 -3.35 25.38
N GLN A 127 7.31 -4.64 25.38
CA GLN A 127 6.40 -5.27 26.32
C GLN A 127 7.10 -5.84 27.53
N GLY A 128 8.41 -5.97 27.42
CA GLY A 128 9.21 -6.51 28.52
C GLY A 128 9.41 -5.52 29.62
#